data_ad3615dc569d483cd1a9dd6276715ce4
#
_entry.id   ad3615dc569d483cd1a9dd6276715ce4
#
_cell.length_a   1.000
_cell.length_b   1.000
_cell.length_c   1.000
_cell.angle_alpha   90.00
_cell.angle_beta   90.00
_cell.angle_gamma   90.00
#
_symmetry.space_group_name_H-M   'P 1'
#
loop_
_entity.id
_entity.type
_entity.pdbx_description
1 polymer ?
#
loop_
_entity_poly.entity_id
_entity_poly.type
_entity_poly.pdbx_seq_one_letter_code
_entity_poly.pdbx_strand_id
1 'polypeptide(L)'
;MERTEILKRLKALISINGLIIGAAVGSGMTAKYTAMGGADFLLALSAGKYRMMGRSSYLSYFCYGNNNNIVMEMGTRELIPAIREVPILFGLFANDPEIHLYGYLKEIRDR
;
A
#
# COMPACT_ATOMS: atom_id res chain seq x y z
N MET A 1 12.27 -1.69 4.35
CA MET A 1 12.11 -2.68 5.47
C MET A 1 12.00 -4.08 4.88
N GLU A 2 12.81 -5.01 5.34
CA GLU A 2 12.82 -6.37 4.81
C GLU A 2 11.59 -7.18 5.24
N ARG A 3 11.12 -8.08 4.35
CA ARG A 3 9.93 -8.91 4.60
C ARG A 3 10.01 -9.71 5.91
N THR A 4 11.16 -10.26 6.22
CA THR A 4 11.39 -11.04 7.45
C THR A 4 11.24 -10.20 8.71
N GLU A 5 11.70 -8.96 8.67
CA GLU A 5 11.56 -7.99 9.76
C GLU A 5 10.09 -7.59 9.96
N ILE A 6 9.36 -7.31 8.86
CA ILE A 6 7.92 -7.00 8.91
C ILE A 6 7.15 -8.15 9.56
N LEU A 7 7.37 -9.38 9.10
CA LEU A 7 6.69 -10.56 9.65
C LEU A 7 7.00 -10.79 11.12
N LYS A 8 8.26 -10.61 11.53
CA LYS A 8 8.67 -10.72 12.94
C LYS A 8 7.94 -9.69 13.82
N ARG A 9 7.89 -8.44 13.36
CA ARG A 9 7.20 -7.34 14.05
C ARG A 9 5.70 -7.61 14.19
N LEU A 10 5.02 -7.99 13.10
CA LEU A 10 3.58 -8.26 13.13
C LEU A 10 3.23 -9.47 14.02
N LYS A 11 4.04 -10.54 13.98
CA LYS A 11 3.85 -11.70 14.87
C LYS A 11 4.04 -11.33 16.32
N ALA A 12 5.02 -10.49 16.65
CA ALA A 12 5.22 -10.01 18.02
C ALA A 12 4.03 -9.19 18.51
N LEU A 13 3.47 -8.31 17.67
CA LEU A 13 2.28 -7.53 18.00
C LEU A 13 1.06 -8.42 18.28
N ILE A 14 0.83 -9.44 17.44
CA ILE A 14 -0.26 -10.40 17.67
C ILE A 14 -0.09 -11.12 19.02
N SER A 15 1.13 -11.53 19.37
CA SER A 15 1.37 -12.24 20.62
C SER A 15 1.17 -11.37 21.87
N ILE A 16 1.36 -10.05 21.76
CA ILE A 16 1.18 -9.09 22.86
C ILE A 16 -0.26 -8.61 22.94
N ASN A 17 -0.82 -8.14 21.82
CA ASN A 17 -2.13 -7.46 21.77
C ASN A 17 -3.24 -8.35 21.21
N GLY A 18 -2.93 -9.49 20.57
CA GLY A 18 -3.89 -10.35 19.87
C GLY A 18 -4.49 -9.74 18.60
N LEU A 19 -4.03 -8.55 18.17
CA LEU A 19 -4.64 -7.75 17.11
C LEU A 19 -3.55 -6.97 16.35
N ILE A 20 -3.72 -6.87 15.04
CA ILE A 20 -2.99 -5.93 14.19
C ILE A 20 -3.99 -5.13 13.36
N ILE A 21 -3.70 -3.85 13.14
CA ILE A 21 -4.56 -2.93 12.38
C ILE A 21 -3.84 -2.46 11.14
N GLY A 22 -4.40 -2.81 9.98
CA GLY A 22 -3.97 -2.29 8.68
C GLY A 22 -4.97 -1.28 8.16
N ALA A 23 -4.49 -0.24 7.51
CA ALA A 23 -5.34 0.79 6.95
C ALA A 23 -5.07 1.05 5.46
N ALA A 24 -6.13 1.09 4.66
CA ALA A 24 -6.05 1.49 3.27
C ALA A 24 -5.94 3.02 3.16
N VAL A 25 -4.95 3.49 2.41
CA VAL A 25 -4.67 4.92 2.25
C VAL A 25 -4.71 5.33 0.78
N GLY A 26 -5.03 6.59 0.52
CA GLY A 26 -5.17 7.14 -0.83
C GLY A 26 -4.32 8.40 -1.08
N SER A 27 -3.58 8.86 -0.08
CA SER A 27 -2.70 10.02 -0.18
C SER A 27 -1.62 9.99 0.88
N GLY A 28 -0.55 10.77 0.68
CA GLY A 28 0.50 10.95 1.68
C GLY A 28 -0.02 11.53 2.99
N MET A 29 -0.97 12.44 2.93
CA MET A 29 -1.57 13.04 4.13
C MET A 29 -2.35 12.00 4.95
N THR A 30 -3.22 11.23 4.31
CA THR A 30 -3.98 10.18 5.02
C THR A 30 -3.04 9.12 5.59
N ALA A 31 -2.01 8.73 4.85
CA ALA A 31 -1.00 7.78 5.32
C ALA A 31 -0.26 8.28 6.56
N LYS A 32 0.19 9.54 6.54
CA LYS A 32 0.89 10.16 7.66
C LYS A 32 0.06 10.14 8.94
N TYR A 33 -1.16 10.61 8.89
CA TYR A 33 -2.01 10.66 10.08
C TYR A 33 -2.49 9.27 10.54
N THR A 34 -2.72 8.36 9.61
CA THR A 34 -3.04 6.96 9.93
C THR A 34 -1.88 6.26 10.65
N ALA A 35 -0.64 6.47 10.19
CA ALA A 35 0.54 5.96 10.86
C ALA A 35 0.72 6.57 12.26
N MET A 36 0.51 7.89 12.40
CA MET A 36 0.54 8.57 13.70
C MET A 36 -0.56 8.08 14.64
N GLY A 37 -1.71 7.66 14.10
CA GLY A 37 -2.82 7.06 14.85
C GLY A 37 -2.58 5.63 15.33
N GLY A 38 -1.46 5.00 14.96
CA GLY A 38 -1.05 3.69 15.45
C GLY A 38 -1.38 2.52 14.53
N ALA A 39 -1.59 2.75 13.23
CA ALA A 39 -1.71 1.65 12.28
C ALA A 39 -0.42 0.82 12.22
N ASP A 40 -0.55 -0.50 12.22
CA ASP A 40 0.58 -1.43 12.20
C ASP A 40 1.15 -1.64 10.79
N PHE A 41 0.33 -1.45 9.78
CA PHE A 41 0.74 -1.40 8.37
C PHE A 41 -0.24 -0.58 7.52
N LEU A 42 0.21 -0.12 6.37
CA LEU A 42 -0.59 0.63 5.40
C LEU A 42 -0.76 -0.16 4.11
N LEU A 43 -1.93 -0.03 3.50
CA LEU A 43 -2.26 -0.59 2.20
C LEU A 43 -2.32 0.53 1.16
N ALA A 44 -1.35 0.54 0.24
CA ALA A 44 -1.37 1.42 -0.91
C ALA A 44 -2.27 0.82 -2.00
N LEU A 45 -3.50 1.29 -2.09
CA LEU A 45 -4.52 0.76 -3.00
C LEU A 45 -4.98 1.81 -4.01
N SER A 46 -5.18 1.39 -5.26
CA SER A 46 -5.80 2.25 -6.28
C SER A 46 -7.21 2.70 -5.86
N ALA A 47 -7.98 1.83 -5.20
CA ALA A 47 -9.27 2.18 -4.62
C ALA A 47 -9.21 3.38 -3.67
N GLY A 48 -8.19 3.46 -2.83
CA GLY A 48 -7.95 4.59 -1.94
C GLY A 48 -7.69 5.88 -2.72
N LYS A 49 -6.86 5.81 -3.76
CA LYS A 49 -6.57 6.96 -4.61
C LYS A 49 -7.81 7.43 -5.37
N TYR A 50 -8.60 6.53 -5.94
CA TYR A 50 -9.85 6.90 -6.63
C TYR A 50 -10.83 7.61 -5.70
N ARG A 51 -10.99 7.16 -4.47
CA ARG A 51 -11.83 7.85 -3.48
C ARG A 51 -11.33 9.28 -3.20
N MET A 52 -10.02 9.46 -3.07
CA MET A 52 -9.42 10.80 -2.87
C MET A 52 -9.62 11.70 -4.09
N MET A 53 -9.76 11.13 -5.30
CA MET A 53 -10.09 11.85 -6.53
C MET A 53 -11.60 12.11 -6.70
N GLY A 54 -12.44 11.74 -5.74
CA GLY A 54 -13.90 11.82 -5.86
C GLY A 54 -14.50 10.80 -6.82
N ARG A 55 -13.82 9.69 -7.06
CA ARG A 55 -14.26 8.60 -7.94
C ARG A 55 -14.67 7.38 -7.16
N SER A 56 -15.42 6.47 -7.81
CA SER A 56 -15.81 5.20 -7.19
C SER A 56 -14.61 4.29 -6.96
N SER A 57 -14.54 3.65 -5.80
CA SER A 57 -13.55 2.63 -5.50
C SER A 57 -13.69 1.36 -6.37
N TYR A 58 -14.85 1.12 -6.98
CA TYR A 58 -15.05 0.02 -7.92
C TYR A 58 -14.17 0.09 -9.16
N LEU A 59 -13.67 1.27 -9.53
CA LEU A 59 -12.73 1.44 -10.63
C LEU A 59 -11.43 0.62 -10.45
N SER A 60 -11.10 0.24 -9.22
CA SER A 60 -9.94 -0.61 -8.93
C SER A 60 -10.10 -2.06 -9.38
N TYR A 61 -11.30 -2.51 -9.69
CA TYR A 61 -11.58 -3.84 -10.25
C TYR A 61 -11.43 -3.93 -11.77
N PHE A 62 -11.25 -2.80 -12.42
CA PHE A 62 -11.14 -2.69 -13.87
C PHE A 62 -9.80 -2.07 -14.27
N CYS A 63 -9.36 -2.27 -15.50
CA CYS A 63 -8.18 -1.61 -16.10
C CYS A 63 -8.43 -0.12 -16.36
N TYR A 64 -9.04 0.59 -15.43
CA TYR A 64 -9.28 2.02 -15.52
C TYR A 64 -8.05 2.81 -15.09
N GLY A 65 -7.51 3.62 -15.99
CA GLY A 65 -6.40 4.52 -15.69
C GLY A 65 -5.11 3.84 -15.19
N ASN A 66 -4.86 2.59 -15.55
CA ASN A 66 -3.71 1.79 -15.12
C ASN A 66 -3.51 1.78 -13.60
N ASN A 67 -4.24 0.93 -12.91
CA ASN A 67 -4.25 0.81 -11.44
C ASN A 67 -2.86 0.64 -10.83
N ASN A 68 -1.98 -0.16 -11.45
CA ASN A 68 -0.64 -0.41 -10.93
C ASN A 68 0.24 0.85 -10.95
N ASN A 69 0.17 1.62 -12.03
CA ASN A 69 0.91 2.88 -12.12
C ASN A 69 0.42 3.90 -11.08
N ILE A 70 -0.89 3.98 -10.85
CA ILE A 70 -1.48 4.85 -9.83
C ILE A 70 -0.95 4.49 -8.44
N VAL A 71 -0.89 3.20 -8.10
CA VAL A 71 -0.37 2.74 -6.81
C VAL A 71 1.14 2.98 -6.72
N MET A 72 1.90 2.69 -7.78
CA MET A 72 3.35 2.92 -7.81
C MET A 72 3.69 4.40 -7.64
N GLU A 73 3.00 5.27 -8.35
CA GLU A 73 3.20 6.72 -8.26
C GLU A 73 2.85 7.25 -6.86
N MET A 74 1.70 6.86 -6.33
CA MET A 74 1.30 7.21 -4.96
C MET A 74 2.32 6.70 -3.94
N GLY A 75 2.73 5.44 -4.05
CA GLY A 75 3.70 4.82 -3.15
C GLY A 75 5.03 5.59 -3.12
N THR A 76 5.60 5.82 -4.30
CA THR A 76 6.95 6.41 -4.41
C THR A 76 6.98 7.91 -4.16
N ARG A 77 5.95 8.65 -4.56
CA ARG A 77 5.92 10.11 -4.44
C ARG A 77 5.28 10.62 -3.16
N GLU A 78 4.30 9.90 -2.63
CA GLU A 78 3.52 10.38 -1.49
C GLU A 78 3.77 9.57 -0.22
N LEU A 79 3.72 8.23 -0.29
CA LEU A 79 3.73 7.39 0.92
C LEU A 79 5.13 7.18 1.47
N ILE A 80 6.06 6.69 0.67
CA ILE A 80 7.43 6.39 1.11
C ILE A 80 8.14 7.63 1.68
N PRO A 81 8.06 8.81 1.06
CA PRO A 81 8.67 10.02 1.62
C PRO A 81 8.04 10.47 2.94
N ALA A 82 6.75 10.20 3.15
CA ALA A 82 6.03 10.62 4.35
C ALA A 82 6.14 9.64 5.52
N ILE A 83 6.38 8.35 5.24
CA ILE A 83 6.29 7.26 6.20
C ILE A 83 7.57 6.43 6.16
N ARG A 84 8.26 6.29 7.30
CA ARG A 84 9.49 5.52 7.39
C ARG A 84 9.40 4.28 8.28
N GLU A 85 8.51 4.28 9.25
CA GLU A 85 8.48 3.30 10.34
C GLU A 85 7.38 2.26 10.22
N VAL A 86 6.37 2.53 9.40
CA VAL A 86 5.22 1.64 9.19
C VAL A 86 5.35 0.95 7.83
N PRO A 87 5.26 -0.39 7.76
CA PRO A 87 5.34 -1.09 6.48
C PRO A 87 4.20 -0.71 5.55
N ILE A 88 4.54 -0.54 4.28
CA ILE A 88 3.59 -0.24 3.21
C ILE A 88 3.44 -1.47 2.32
N LEU A 89 2.22 -1.95 2.16
CA LEU A 89 1.89 -3.07 1.29
C LEU A 89 1.31 -2.55 -0.02
N PHE A 90 1.87 -3.01 -1.12
CA PHE A 90 1.45 -2.63 -2.47
C PHE A 90 0.23 -3.43 -2.91
N GLY A 91 -0.87 -2.77 -3.21
CA GLY A 91 -2.07 -3.37 -3.80
C GLY A 91 -1.90 -3.59 -5.29
N LEU A 92 -1.52 -4.79 -5.67
CA LEU A 92 -1.23 -5.17 -7.05
C LEU A 92 -2.50 -5.60 -7.79
N PHE A 93 -2.74 -5.00 -8.96
CA PHE A 93 -3.69 -5.49 -9.96
C PHE A 93 -2.98 -6.52 -10.87
N ALA A 94 -3.06 -7.79 -10.49
CA ALA A 94 -2.29 -8.86 -11.12
C ALA A 94 -2.77 -9.24 -12.53
N ASN A 95 -4.00 -8.88 -12.89
CA ASN A 95 -4.60 -9.14 -14.19
C ASN A 95 -4.30 -8.05 -15.25
N ASP A 96 -3.38 -7.15 -14.94
CA ASP A 96 -2.96 -6.12 -15.87
C ASP A 96 -2.18 -6.74 -17.03
N PRO A 97 -2.66 -6.61 -18.28
CA PRO A 97 -1.99 -7.20 -19.44
C PRO A 97 -0.69 -6.48 -19.83
N GLU A 98 -0.45 -5.29 -19.29
CA GLU A 98 0.74 -4.48 -19.61
C GLU A 98 1.95 -4.85 -18.74
N ILE A 99 1.78 -5.65 -17.68
CA ILE A 99 2.87 -6.04 -16.79
C ILE A 99 3.34 -7.47 -17.01
N HIS A 100 4.65 -7.68 -16.87
CA HIS A 100 5.22 -9.00 -16.65
C HIS A 100 5.32 -9.22 -15.13
N LEU A 101 4.45 -10.05 -14.58
CA LEU A 101 4.20 -10.15 -13.14
C LEU A 101 5.48 -10.30 -12.30
N TYR A 102 6.36 -11.26 -12.64
CA TYR A 102 7.59 -11.51 -11.87
C TYR A 102 8.58 -10.33 -11.92
N GLY A 103 8.69 -9.68 -13.08
CA GLY A 103 9.52 -8.48 -13.23
C GLY A 103 8.98 -7.32 -12.41
N TYR A 104 7.67 -7.13 -12.46
CA TYR A 104 7.01 -6.06 -11.73
C TYR A 104 7.07 -6.26 -10.20
N LEU A 105 6.96 -7.49 -9.71
CA LEU A 105 7.13 -7.80 -8.28
C LEU A 105 8.53 -7.44 -7.78
N LYS A 106 9.57 -7.64 -8.61
CA LYS A 106 10.93 -7.18 -8.27
C LYS A 106 11.01 -5.66 -8.20
N GLU A 107 10.41 -4.98 -9.16
CA GLU A 107 10.38 -3.51 -9.17
C GLU A 107 9.68 -2.95 -7.92
N ILE A 108 8.53 -3.51 -7.54
CA ILE A 108 7.81 -3.11 -6.32
C ILE A 108 8.70 -3.28 -5.09
N ARG A 109 9.41 -4.41 -4.99
CA ARG A 109 10.29 -4.68 -3.86
C ARG A 109 11.45 -3.69 -3.78
N ASP A 110 12.00 -3.31 -4.92
CA ASP A 110 13.23 -2.51 -5.01
C ASP A 110 12.96 -0.99 -4.86
N ARG A 111 11.69 -0.57 -4.85
CA ARG A 111 11.23 0.81 -4.59
C ARG A 111 10.98 1.04 -3.10
#